data_05debd11b313509a2df754cb5211632a
#
_entry.id   05debd11b313509a2df754cb5211632a
#
_cell.length_a   1.000
_cell.length_b   1.000
_cell.length_c   1.000
_cell.angle_alpha   90.00
_cell.angle_beta   90.00
_cell.angle_gamma   90.00
#
_symmetry.space_group_name_H-M   'P 1'
#
loop_
_entity.id
_entity.type
_entity.pdbx_description
1 polymer ?
#
loop_
_entity_poly.entity_id
_entity_poly.type
_entity_poly.pdbx_seq_one_letter_code
_entity_poly.pdbx_strand_id
1 'polypeptide(L)'
;MFQNNKNAQANHRSFRFLSGRKIAGTVLVASMILFAACGSDDSEAPVSVDVDTDGDGILDSKEILDGTSKTNPCDPKPNSGYTGYDADNTIWLGADCDIDGITNAEELTNGTDPYVDETKDTDGDGIPDFQEDADGTDKNNPCDPIQDENYTGYNAANNVWKNADCDADGVNNGDEVTGGSNPYLDDTVYAVAEFLPKLSDLKIFRGNPSDLVPNTTSYEYSLSTPLYSDYAQKFRTISLPEGAQMTYTDEGLLQFPDNTIISKTFFYYNDERDESLGTKLIETRVMIKSNGAWSMGNYLWNENQTEANFSNDAPTVQVSWIDGSGSNQSVGYKVPFTINCTQCHDVNNTTIPIGPKARNLNFVYKGKNQLQNFIDKGLLSGAPATAAIERLPDWLDDSFTLTERAKAYMDVNCAHCHQPGGLHNSNEGIRPDFRYETLYADSNVEEFKADIRARVDTDPAYGPSMPLIGITELHTEGVDLIQAYIDSLN
;
A
#
# COMPACT_ATOMS: atom_id res chain seq x y z
N MET A 1 -27.45 12.56 -47.25
CA MET A 1 -27.37 13.96 -47.67
C MET A 1 -26.48 14.70 -46.70
N PHE A 2 -25.38 15.26 -47.24
CA PHE A 2 -24.41 16.19 -46.64
C PHE A 2 -23.63 15.68 -45.40
N GLN A 3 -22.39 15.24 -45.51
CA GLN A 3 -21.08 15.82 -45.92
C GLN A 3 -20.71 17.13 -45.16
N ASN A 4 -19.68 17.02 -44.41
CA ASN A 4 -18.33 17.59 -44.53
C ASN A 4 -17.79 18.23 -43.21
N ASN A 5 -16.68 17.74 -42.77
CA ASN A 5 -15.27 18.30 -42.91
C ASN A 5 -14.89 19.33 -41.81
N LYS A 6 -13.83 19.25 -41.12
CA LYS A 6 -12.39 19.27 -41.45
C LYS A 6 -11.52 19.33 -40.19
N ASN A 7 -10.46 18.58 -40.22
CA ASN A 7 -9.11 18.83 -39.71
C ASN A 7 -8.84 20.02 -38.76
N ALA A 8 -8.21 19.73 -37.64
CA ALA A 8 -7.24 20.65 -37.04
C ALA A 8 -6.00 19.86 -36.58
N GLN A 9 -4.87 20.34 -37.12
CA GLN A 9 -3.53 19.79 -37.02
C GLN A 9 -2.90 19.97 -35.64
N ALA A 10 -2.06 19.02 -35.29
CA ALA A 10 -1.11 19.07 -34.19
C ALA A 10 -0.04 20.17 -34.46
N ASN A 11 0.20 21.00 -33.47
CA ASN A 11 1.37 21.90 -33.43
C ASN A 11 2.38 21.41 -32.40
N HIS A 12 3.41 20.73 -32.88
CA HIS A 12 4.66 20.52 -32.18
C HIS A 12 5.40 21.86 -32.08
N ARG A 13 5.69 22.34 -30.89
CA ARG A 13 6.70 23.38 -30.66
C ARG A 13 7.94 22.75 -30.05
N SER A 14 8.96 22.60 -30.91
CA SER A 14 10.33 22.31 -30.49
C SER A 14 10.99 23.62 -30.02
N PHE A 15 11.56 23.63 -28.82
CA PHE A 15 12.45 24.71 -28.39
C PHE A 15 13.87 24.43 -28.90
N ARG A 16 14.36 25.32 -29.74
CA ARG A 16 15.78 25.38 -30.18
C ARG A 16 16.56 26.26 -29.22
N PHE A 17 17.68 25.75 -28.74
CA PHE A 17 18.72 26.49 -28.06
C PHE A 17 19.39 27.43 -29.05
N LEU A 18 19.51 28.70 -28.69
CA LEU A 18 20.30 29.71 -29.41
C LEU A 18 21.68 29.86 -28.75
N SER A 19 22.71 29.49 -29.48
CA SER A 19 24.11 29.73 -29.12
C SER A 19 24.45 31.21 -29.28
N GLY A 20 24.98 31.80 -28.21
CA GLY A 20 25.48 33.19 -28.23
C GLY A 20 26.86 33.30 -28.93
N ARG A 21 26.95 34.19 -29.88
CA ARG A 21 28.17 34.56 -30.61
C ARG A 21 29.11 35.39 -29.74
N LYS A 22 30.38 35.01 -29.76
CA LYS A 22 31.51 35.82 -29.28
C LYS A 22 31.73 37.02 -30.21
N ILE A 23 31.86 38.21 -29.62
CA ILE A 23 32.33 39.41 -30.31
C ILE A 23 33.78 39.60 -29.90
N ALA A 24 34.68 39.53 -30.88
CA ALA A 24 36.09 39.91 -30.74
C ALA A 24 36.21 41.42 -30.94
N GLY A 25 36.73 42.11 -29.94
CA GLY A 25 37.13 43.51 -30.03
C GLY A 25 38.64 43.60 -30.09
N THR A 26 39.15 43.94 -31.28
CA THR A 26 40.55 44.23 -31.54
C THR A 26 40.84 45.69 -31.15
N VAL A 27 41.75 45.89 -30.20
CA VAL A 27 42.35 47.24 -30.00
C VAL A 27 43.82 47.17 -30.33
N LEU A 28 44.13 47.92 -31.34
CA LEU A 28 45.49 48.21 -31.86
C LEU A 28 46.05 49.41 -31.09
N VAL A 29 47.19 49.24 -30.40
CA VAL A 29 48.00 50.43 -29.99
C VAL A 29 49.44 50.20 -30.35
N ALA A 30 49.93 51.24 -30.96
CA ALA A 30 51.20 51.36 -31.74
C ALA A 30 52.45 51.38 -30.85
N SER A 31 53.50 50.91 -31.48
CA SER A 31 54.88 50.93 -31.02
C SER A 31 55.44 52.35 -30.80
N MET A 32 56.27 52.44 -29.73
CA MET A 32 57.37 53.43 -29.78
C MET A 32 58.64 52.77 -29.25
N ILE A 33 59.59 52.65 -30.14
CA ILE A 33 60.94 52.16 -29.87
C ILE A 33 61.79 53.36 -29.43
N LEU A 34 62.46 53.16 -28.30
CA LEU A 34 63.62 54.03 -27.95
C LEU A 34 64.78 53.14 -27.48
N PHE A 35 65.86 53.23 -28.31
CA PHE A 35 67.14 52.64 -27.99
C PHE A 35 67.85 53.49 -26.92
N ALA A 36 68.42 52.84 -25.91
CA ALA A 36 69.57 53.37 -25.18
C ALA A 36 70.47 52.24 -24.69
N ALA A 37 71.74 52.50 -24.76
CA ALA A 37 72.86 51.60 -24.84
C ALA A 37 73.28 50.92 -23.53
N CYS A 38 74.02 49.83 -23.74
CA CYS A 38 75.02 49.13 -22.90
C CYS A 38 75.44 49.73 -21.60
N GLY A 39 75.36 48.88 -20.57
CA GLY A 39 76.18 48.89 -19.38
C GLY A 39 76.16 47.46 -18.78
N SER A 40 77.26 46.75 -18.93
CA SER A 40 77.52 45.46 -18.30
C SER A 40 77.80 45.70 -16.81
N ASP A 41 76.94 45.15 -15.96
CA ASP A 41 77.31 44.77 -14.57
C ASP A 41 76.64 43.42 -14.28
N ASP A 42 77.48 42.41 -14.19
CA ASP A 42 77.15 41.11 -13.65
C ASP A 42 76.91 41.23 -12.16
N SER A 43 75.68 41.57 -11.75
CA SER A 43 75.20 41.28 -10.45
C SER A 43 74.06 40.23 -10.65
N GLU A 44 74.39 38.99 -10.37
CA GLU A 44 73.34 37.97 -10.16
C GLU A 44 72.33 38.56 -9.20
N ALA A 45 71.09 38.79 -9.70
CA ALA A 45 69.98 39.06 -8.81
C ALA A 45 69.88 37.87 -7.85
N PRO A 46 69.65 38.09 -6.55
CA PRO A 46 69.40 36.98 -5.65
C PRO A 46 68.27 36.18 -6.19
N VAL A 47 68.49 34.90 -6.47
CA VAL A 47 67.43 33.93 -6.72
C VAL A 47 66.56 33.99 -5.51
N SER A 48 65.42 34.63 -5.57
CA SER A 48 64.43 34.53 -4.55
C SER A 48 63.99 33.06 -4.59
N VAL A 49 64.49 32.31 -3.60
CA VAL A 49 63.97 30.96 -3.32
C VAL A 49 62.50 31.20 -3.00
N ASP A 50 61.61 30.76 -3.87
CA ASP A 50 60.21 30.82 -3.60
C ASP A 50 59.94 29.91 -2.40
N VAL A 51 59.28 30.42 -1.39
CA VAL A 51 59.10 29.74 -0.09
C VAL A 51 57.78 29.00 -0.16
N ASP A 52 57.72 27.86 0.46
CA ASP A 52 56.51 27.10 0.80
C ASP A 52 56.46 27.16 2.33
N THR A 53 55.58 27.99 2.89
CA THR A 53 55.57 28.33 4.33
C THR A 53 54.87 27.25 5.16
N ASP A 54 53.83 26.62 4.66
CA ASP A 54 53.10 25.53 5.38
C ASP A 54 53.57 24.14 4.94
N GLY A 55 54.32 24.03 3.88
CA GLY A 55 54.98 22.80 3.47
C GLY A 55 54.07 21.82 2.73
N ASP A 56 52.98 22.29 2.19
CA ASP A 56 52.01 21.45 1.46
C ASP A 56 52.41 21.08 0.02
N GLY A 57 53.55 21.68 -0.44
CA GLY A 57 54.10 21.50 -1.78
C GLY A 57 53.69 22.60 -2.76
N ILE A 58 52.85 23.54 -2.33
CA ILE A 58 52.42 24.69 -3.12
C ILE A 58 53.20 25.92 -2.65
N LEU A 59 53.81 26.66 -3.57
CA LEU A 59 54.67 27.79 -3.25
C LEU A 59 53.86 29.03 -2.81
N ASP A 60 54.31 29.78 -1.82
CA ASP A 60 53.70 31.02 -1.32
C ASP A 60 53.28 31.98 -2.45
N SER A 61 54.13 32.09 -3.48
CA SER A 61 53.88 32.98 -4.63
C SER A 61 52.63 32.50 -5.43
N LYS A 62 52.42 31.21 -5.52
CA LYS A 62 51.29 30.61 -6.21
C LYS A 62 50.01 30.80 -5.40
N GLU A 63 50.07 30.59 -4.11
CA GLU A 63 48.96 30.77 -3.20
C GLU A 63 48.49 32.22 -3.11
N ILE A 64 49.44 33.17 -3.03
CA ILE A 64 49.15 34.61 -3.09
C ILE A 64 48.43 34.95 -4.42
N LEU A 65 48.89 34.37 -5.53
CA LEU A 65 48.26 34.59 -6.86
C LEU A 65 46.85 34.04 -6.93
N ASP A 66 46.62 32.90 -6.32
CA ASP A 66 45.32 32.20 -6.31
C ASP A 66 44.38 32.70 -5.20
N GLY A 67 44.89 33.46 -4.24
CA GLY A 67 44.13 33.99 -3.11
C GLY A 67 43.88 32.97 -2.02
N THR A 68 44.72 31.95 -1.94
CA THR A 68 44.65 30.88 -0.92
C THR A 68 45.65 31.14 0.23
N SER A 69 45.66 30.32 1.24
CA SER A 69 46.37 30.54 2.50
C SER A 69 47.73 29.85 2.51
N LYS A 70 48.81 30.60 2.42
CA LYS A 70 50.19 30.13 2.50
C LYS A 70 50.66 29.63 3.89
N THR A 71 49.75 29.46 4.84
CA THR A 71 50.03 28.99 6.20
C THR A 71 49.09 27.88 6.63
N ASN A 72 48.25 27.39 5.72
CA ASN A 72 47.32 26.33 5.99
C ASN A 72 47.43 25.24 4.90
N PRO A 73 48.03 24.09 5.21
CA PRO A 73 48.24 23.01 4.24
C PRO A 73 46.98 22.40 3.68
N CYS A 74 45.80 22.80 4.17
CA CYS A 74 44.52 22.39 3.69
C CYS A 74 43.83 23.42 2.74
N ASP A 75 44.50 24.54 2.46
CA ASP A 75 43.99 25.60 1.56
C ASP A 75 45.12 26.11 0.65
N PRO A 76 45.03 25.84 -0.65
CA PRO A 76 43.88 25.36 -1.42
C PRO A 76 43.61 23.87 -1.18
N LYS A 77 42.39 23.43 -1.55
CA LYS A 77 42.10 21.99 -1.64
C LYS A 77 42.92 21.38 -2.77
N PRO A 78 44.07 20.74 -2.53
CA PRO A 78 44.88 20.17 -3.60
C PRO A 78 44.19 18.94 -4.18
N ASN A 79 44.22 18.85 -5.49
CA ASN A 79 43.77 17.69 -6.23
C ASN A 79 44.67 17.49 -7.44
N SER A 80 44.57 16.37 -8.12
CA SER A 80 45.39 16.01 -9.28
C SER A 80 45.37 17.02 -10.44
N GLY A 81 44.48 17.99 -10.45
CA GLY A 81 44.38 19.08 -11.41
C GLY A 81 44.98 20.39 -10.93
N TYR A 82 45.41 20.51 -9.67
CA TYR A 82 45.97 21.71 -9.12
C TYR A 82 47.50 21.76 -9.37
N THR A 83 48.01 22.90 -9.86
CA THR A 83 49.44 23.03 -10.12
C THR A 83 50.23 23.07 -8.80
N GLY A 84 51.11 22.13 -8.60
CA GLY A 84 51.90 21.95 -7.38
C GLY A 84 51.38 20.83 -6.49
N TYR A 85 50.24 20.23 -6.78
CA TYR A 85 49.74 19.08 -6.07
C TYR A 85 50.74 17.92 -6.07
N ASP A 86 51.09 17.44 -4.87
CA ASP A 86 51.94 16.29 -4.66
C ASP A 86 51.19 15.33 -3.70
N ALA A 87 50.70 14.23 -4.21
CA ALA A 87 49.96 13.23 -3.46
C ALA A 87 50.81 12.53 -2.37
N ASP A 88 52.15 12.64 -2.48
CA ASP A 88 53.12 12.07 -1.53
C ASP A 88 53.64 13.12 -0.51
N ASN A 89 53.11 14.37 -0.52
CA ASN A 89 53.52 15.41 0.42
C ASN A 89 53.20 15.03 1.87
N THR A 90 54.24 14.88 2.66
CA THR A 90 54.13 14.35 4.06
C THR A 90 53.46 15.32 5.04
N ILE A 91 53.50 16.64 4.77
CA ILE A 91 52.84 17.64 5.61
C ILE A 91 51.35 17.60 5.37
N TRP A 92 50.93 17.65 4.10
CA TRP A 92 49.50 17.51 3.74
C TRP A 92 48.92 16.17 4.14
N LEU A 93 49.67 15.06 3.92
CA LEU A 93 49.23 13.72 4.34
C LEU A 93 49.07 13.59 5.87
N GLY A 94 49.86 14.34 6.66
CA GLY A 94 49.76 14.37 8.12
C GLY A 94 48.74 15.37 8.68
N ALA A 95 48.15 16.21 7.82
CA ALA A 95 47.09 17.12 8.22
C ALA A 95 45.73 16.37 8.36
N ASP A 96 44.80 17.00 9.06
CA ASP A 96 43.39 16.63 9.22
C ASP A 96 42.61 17.85 8.73
N CYS A 97 42.16 17.79 7.47
CA CYS A 97 41.66 18.96 6.77
C CYS A 97 40.18 19.28 6.99
N ASP A 98 39.44 18.36 7.50
CA ASP A 98 38.00 18.53 7.85
C ASP A 98 37.76 18.48 9.35
N ILE A 99 38.80 18.12 10.10
CA ILE A 99 38.81 18.13 11.58
C ILE A 99 37.93 17.01 12.16
N ASP A 100 37.86 15.87 11.48
CA ASP A 100 37.09 14.69 11.93
C ASP A 100 37.94 13.77 12.87
N GLY A 101 39.25 14.04 12.98
CA GLY A 101 40.20 13.27 13.82
C GLY A 101 40.94 12.19 13.04
N ILE A 102 40.73 12.07 11.71
CA ILE A 102 41.44 11.17 10.80
C ILE A 102 42.38 12.01 9.93
N THR A 103 43.59 11.52 9.67
CA THR A 103 44.52 12.26 8.81
C THR A 103 44.23 12.01 7.35
N ASN A 104 44.56 12.98 6.48
CA ASN A 104 44.39 12.86 5.02
C ASN A 104 44.99 11.55 4.47
N ALA A 105 46.11 11.08 5.02
CA ALA A 105 46.73 9.82 4.62
C ALA A 105 45.86 8.58 4.97
N GLU A 106 45.24 8.60 6.14
CA GLU A 106 44.34 7.53 6.58
C GLU A 106 43.07 7.52 5.76
N GLU A 107 42.54 8.69 5.47
CA GLU A 107 41.34 8.84 4.61
C GLU A 107 41.58 8.34 3.20
N LEU A 108 42.65 8.75 2.53
CA LEU A 108 43.04 8.22 1.24
C LEU A 108 43.20 6.70 1.24
N THR A 109 43.68 6.12 2.37
CA THR A 109 43.81 4.67 2.53
C THR A 109 42.44 4.00 2.69
N ASN A 110 41.52 4.66 3.38
CA ASN A 110 40.13 4.21 3.64
C ASN A 110 39.22 4.45 2.46
N GLY A 111 39.60 5.37 1.56
CA GLY A 111 38.80 5.76 0.38
C GLY A 111 37.76 6.83 0.71
N THR A 112 37.98 7.59 1.77
CA THR A 112 37.19 8.75 2.19
C THR A 112 37.78 10.05 1.62
N ASP A 113 37.11 11.19 1.77
CA ASP A 113 37.50 12.50 1.22
C ASP A 113 38.13 13.37 2.32
N PRO A 114 39.43 13.73 2.27
CA PRO A 114 40.12 14.55 3.27
C PRO A 114 39.53 15.94 3.56
N TYR A 115 38.40 16.27 2.99
CA TYR A 115 37.72 17.55 3.18
C TYR A 115 36.24 17.41 3.55
N VAL A 116 35.84 16.21 3.94
CA VAL A 116 34.45 15.88 4.33
C VAL A 116 34.47 15.11 5.65
N ASP A 117 33.95 15.71 6.71
CA ASP A 117 33.76 15.04 8.00
C ASP A 117 32.64 13.99 7.90
N GLU A 118 33.05 12.71 7.69
CA GLU A 118 32.12 11.58 7.62
C GLU A 118 31.60 11.16 8.99
N THR A 119 32.15 11.69 10.09
CA THR A 119 31.72 11.35 11.45
C THR A 119 30.62 12.25 11.97
N LYS A 120 30.43 13.40 11.34
CA LYS A 120 29.44 14.38 11.77
C LYS A 120 28.03 13.93 11.47
N ASP A 121 27.22 13.79 12.50
CA ASP A 121 25.81 13.42 12.48
C ASP A 121 25.08 14.45 13.37
N THR A 122 24.43 15.43 12.75
CA THR A 122 23.91 16.62 13.45
C THR A 122 22.68 16.31 14.29
N ASP A 123 21.77 15.45 13.82
CA ASP A 123 20.56 15.07 14.54
C ASP A 123 20.71 13.76 15.33
N GLY A 124 21.77 13.00 15.06
CA GLY A 124 22.13 11.81 15.83
C GLY A 124 21.37 10.56 15.45
N ASP A 125 20.74 10.53 14.29
CA ASP A 125 19.89 9.42 13.83
C ASP A 125 20.70 8.21 13.31
N GLY A 126 22.02 8.41 13.13
CA GLY A 126 22.97 7.40 12.65
C GLY A 126 23.32 7.52 11.17
N ILE A 127 22.74 8.48 10.46
CA ILE A 127 23.11 8.83 9.09
C ILE A 127 24.00 10.09 9.15
N PRO A 128 25.23 10.05 8.63
CA PRO A 128 26.11 11.22 8.68
C PRO A 128 25.64 12.37 7.79
N ASP A 129 25.91 13.62 8.22
CA ASP A 129 25.57 14.85 7.49
C ASP A 129 25.96 14.82 6.00
N PHE A 130 27.15 14.27 5.70
CA PHE A 130 27.62 14.21 4.30
C PHE A 130 26.79 13.30 3.42
N GLN A 131 26.26 12.19 3.98
CA GLN A 131 25.39 11.27 3.27
C GLN A 131 24.05 11.94 2.99
N GLU A 132 23.49 12.64 3.97
CA GLU A 132 22.24 13.36 3.85
C GLU A 132 22.34 14.53 2.85
N ASP A 133 23.44 15.29 2.91
CA ASP A 133 23.71 16.34 1.92
C ASP A 133 23.82 15.77 0.48
N ALA A 134 24.37 14.56 0.33
CA ALA A 134 24.45 13.88 -0.97
C ALA A 134 23.07 13.36 -1.46
N ASP A 135 22.24 12.86 -0.53
CA ASP A 135 20.89 12.33 -0.82
C ASP A 135 19.85 13.44 -0.92
N GLY A 136 20.17 14.65 -0.42
CA GLY A 136 19.28 15.81 -0.42
C GLY A 136 18.21 15.75 0.67
N THR A 137 18.52 15.10 1.77
CA THR A 137 17.68 14.97 2.97
C THR A 137 18.06 15.99 4.06
N ASP A 138 17.28 16.08 5.14
CA ASP A 138 17.45 17.10 6.18
C ASP A 138 18.22 16.57 7.40
N LYS A 139 19.51 16.86 7.45
CA LYS A 139 20.46 16.50 8.53
C LYS A 139 20.13 17.07 9.93
N ASN A 140 19.00 17.75 10.09
CA ASN A 140 18.53 18.20 11.39
C ASN A 140 17.26 17.47 11.82
N ASN A 141 16.78 16.50 11.02
CA ASN A 141 15.54 15.80 11.26
C ASN A 141 15.75 14.28 11.28
N PRO A 142 15.79 13.65 12.45
CA PRO A 142 16.06 12.22 12.59
C PRO A 142 15.02 11.29 11.92
N CYS A 143 14.03 11.87 11.26
CA CYS A 143 13.02 11.16 10.48
C CYS A 143 13.16 11.35 8.95
N ASP A 144 14.18 12.07 8.52
CA ASP A 144 14.52 12.30 7.12
C ASP A 144 16.05 12.14 6.94
N PRO A 145 16.49 11.11 6.25
CA PRO A 145 15.80 10.24 5.28
C PRO A 145 14.85 9.21 5.93
N ILE A 146 13.95 8.66 5.10
CA ILE A 146 13.19 7.45 5.48
C ILE A 146 14.17 6.28 5.61
N GLN A 147 14.38 5.82 6.83
CA GLN A 147 15.30 4.74 7.15
C GLN A 147 14.57 3.40 7.23
N ASP A 148 14.92 2.47 6.35
CA ASP A 148 14.48 1.09 6.37
C ASP A 148 15.66 0.13 6.13
N GLU A 149 15.42 -1.17 6.11
CA GLU A 149 16.45 -2.19 5.90
C GLU A 149 17.22 -2.07 4.57
N ASN A 150 16.74 -1.28 3.63
CA ASN A 150 17.36 -1.04 2.33
C ASN A 150 18.16 0.26 2.29
N TYR A 151 18.04 1.14 3.30
CA TYR A 151 18.76 2.40 3.33
C TYR A 151 20.20 2.22 3.84
N THR A 152 21.15 2.79 3.11
CA THR A 152 22.58 2.70 3.49
C THR A 152 22.82 3.46 4.79
N GLY A 153 23.34 2.77 5.81
CA GLY A 153 23.56 3.34 7.14
C GLY A 153 22.44 3.06 8.15
N TYR A 154 21.28 2.54 7.70
CA TYR A 154 20.18 2.21 8.60
C TYR A 154 20.62 1.37 9.80
N ASN A 155 20.27 1.83 10.98
CA ASN A 155 20.54 1.13 12.22
C ASN A 155 19.36 1.21 13.18
N ALA A 156 18.52 0.18 13.17
CA ALA A 156 17.35 0.05 14.05
C ALA A 156 17.69 0.15 15.57
N ALA A 157 18.96 0.02 15.94
CA ALA A 157 19.42 0.16 17.33
C ALA A 157 19.87 1.59 17.68
N ASN A 158 19.93 2.53 16.71
CA ASN A 158 20.26 3.93 16.98
C ASN A 158 19.23 4.51 17.97
N ASN A 159 19.70 5.11 19.06
CA ASN A 159 18.81 5.54 20.13
C ASN A 159 17.99 6.79 19.79
N VAL A 160 18.51 7.70 18.95
CA VAL A 160 17.78 8.90 18.55
C VAL A 160 16.67 8.51 17.62
N TRP A 161 16.97 7.84 16.51
CA TRP A 161 15.98 7.36 15.56
C TRP A 161 14.92 6.45 16.22
N LYS A 162 15.36 5.49 17.03
CA LYS A 162 14.48 4.53 17.72
C LYS A 162 13.47 5.20 18.66
N ASN A 163 13.84 6.32 19.30
CA ASN A 163 12.96 7.05 20.21
C ASN A 163 12.19 8.19 19.54
N ALA A 164 12.45 8.47 18.25
CA ALA A 164 11.64 9.36 17.47
C ALA A 164 10.27 8.73 17.17
N ASP A 165 9.28 9.56 16.87
CA ASP A 165 7.94 9.23 16.43
C ASP A 165 7.77 9.96 15.09
N CYS A 166 8.11 9.25 13.98
CA CYS A 166 8.31 9.88 12.68
C CYS A 166 7.00 10.12 11.91
N ASP A 167 5.92 9.49 12.32
CA ASP A 167 4.60 9.70 11.73
C ASP A 167 3.61 10.40 12.68
N ALA A 168 4.08 10.69 13.90
CA ALA A 168 3.34 11.39 14.95
C ALA A 168 2.06 10.63 15.39
N ASP A 169 2.12 9.29 15.40
CA ASP A 169 1.00 8.47 15.82
C ASP A 169 0.99 8.16 17.34
N GLY A 170 2.09 8.53 18.04
CA GLY A 170 2.27 8.35 19.48
C GLY A 170 3.01 7.06 19.85
N VAL A 171 3.46 6.27 18.87
CA VAL A 171 4.33 5.11 19.06
C VAL A 171 5.72 5.45 18.53
N ASN A 172 6.76 5.06 19.23
CA ASN A 172 8.13 5.34 18.78
C ASN A 172 8.57 4.34 17.70
N ASN A 173 9.42 4.78 16.77
CA ASN A 173 9.94 3.95 15.67
C ASN A 173 10.43 2.57 16.12
N GLY A 174 11.13 2.49 17.25
CA GLY A 174 11.65 1.23 17.78
C GLY A 174 10.58 0.26 18.28
N ASP A 175 9.51 0.78 18.85
CA ASP A 175 8.35 -0.01 19.29
C ASP A 175 7.55 -0.49 18.08
N GLU A 176 7.44 0.34 17.04
CA GLU A 176 6.79 -0.01 15.78
C GLU A 176 7.54 -1.12 15.04
N VAL A 177 8.85 -0.98 14.84
CA VAL A 177 9.66 -2.05 14.23
C VAL A 177 9.52 -3.36 14.99
N THR A 178 9.50 -3.30 16.35
CA THR A 178 9.30 -4.48 17.20
C THR A 178 7.89 -5.05 17.05
N GLY A 179 6.89 -4.17 16.91
CA GLY A 179 5.48 -4.53 16.70
C GLY A 179 5.16 -4.97 15.27
N GLY A 180 6.05 -4.66 14.32
CA GLY A 180 5.86 -4.95 12.89
C GLY A 180 5.01 -3.92 12.16
N SER A 181 4.90 -2.69 12.70
CA SER A 181 4.34 -1.53 12.05
C SER A 181 5.41 -0.71 11.32
N ASN A 182 5.02 0.37 10.68
CA ASN A 182 5.91 1.20 9.85
C ASN A 182 6.14 2.55 10.51
N PRO A 183 7.38 2.90 10.93
CA PRO A 183 7.72 4.15 11.60
C PRO A 183 7.42 5.46 10.86
N TYR A 184 7.02 5.39 9.61
CA TYR A 184 6.73 6.55 8.77
C TYR A 184 5.27 6.60 8.31
N LEU A 185 4.40 5.82 8.98
CA LEU A 185 3.00 5.71 8.60
C LEU A 185 2.11 5.64 9.83
N ASP A 186 1.45 6.75 10.19
CA ASP A 186 0.43 6.78 11.26
C ASP A 186 -0.58 5.63 11.06
N ASP A 187 -0.38 4.57 11.81
CA ASP A 187 -1.18 3.35 11.79
C ASP A 187 -2.07 3.21 13.03
N THR A 188 -2.20 4.28 13.83
CA THR A 188 -3.13 4.31 14.94
C THR A 188 -4.55 4.08 14.47
N VAL A 189 -5.19 3.10 15.09
CA VAL A 189 -6.59 2.81 14.81
C VAL A 189 -7.48 3.66 15.70
N TYR A 190 -8.02 4.70 15.13
CA TYR A 190 -9.06 5.46 15.79
C TYR A 190 -10.33 4.62 15.89
N ALA A 191 -10.94 4.56 17.08
CA ALA A 191 -12.28 4.03 17.24
C ALA A 191 -13.26 4.93 16.48
N VAL A 192 -13.54 4.59 15.22
CA VAL A 192 -14.40 5.38 14.35
C VAL A 192 -15.84 4.93 14.56
N ALA A 193 -16.67 5.84 15.09
CA ALA A 193 -18.10 5.57 15.29
C ALA A 193 -18.97 5.94 14.07
N GLU A 194 -18.38 6.53 13.03
CA GLU A 194 -19.11 7.06 11.86
C GLU A 194 -18.31 6.92 10.55
N PHE A 195 -18.98 7.06 9.42
CA PHE A 195 -18.36 7.03 8.11
C PHE A 195 -17.66 8.35 7.81
N LEU A 196 -16.34 8.32 7.72
CA LEU A 196 -15.52 9.47 7.34
C LEU A 196 -15.53 9.65 5.81
N PRO A 197 -15.18 10.85 5.28
CA PRO A 197 -15.27 11.13 3.85
C PRO A 197 -14.39 10.23 2.96
N LYS A 198 -13.22 9.79 3.46
CA LYS A 198 -12.27 8.96 2.73
C LYS A 198 -12.07 7.62 3.42
N LEU A 199 -11.78 6.59 2.61
CA LEU A 199 -11.48 5.26 3.14
C LEU A 199 -10.19 5.26 3.96
N SER A 200 -9.16 6.02 3.54
CA SER A 200 -7.91 6.20 4.28
C SER A 200 -8.12 6.76 5.69
N ASP A 201 -9.13 7.64 5.89
CA ASP A 201 -9.42 8.22 7.20
C ASP A 201 -9.94 7.16 8.21
N LEU A 202 -10.46 6.01 7.74
CA LEU A 202 -10.90 4.90 8.60
C LEU A 202 -9.74 4.05 9.12
N LYS A 203 -8.52 4.27 8.65
CA LYS A 203 -7.32 3.54 9.07
C LYS A 203 -7.46 2.01 9.01
N ILE A 204 -8.23 1.50 8.05
CA ILE A 204 -8.38 0.04 7.81
C ILE A 204 -7.13 -0.52 7.17
N PHE A 205 -6.50 0.26 6.30
CA PHE A 205 -5.31 -0.09 5.54
C PHE A 205 -4.16 0.85 5.90
N ARG A 206 -2.94 0.35 5.94
CA ARG A 206 -1.71 1.13 6.07
C ARG A 206 -1.12 1.42 4.68
N GLY A 207 -0.38 2.50 4.56
CA GLY A 207 0.20 2.95 3.30
C GLY A 207 -0.86 3.46 2.32
N ASN A 208 -0.61 3.22 1.05
CA ASN A 208 -1.59 3.53 0.04
C ASN A 208 -2.80 2.57 0.16
N PRO A 209 -4.03 3.05 0.36
CA PRO A 209 -5.20 2.18 0.56
C PRO A 209 -5.42 1.18 -0.56
N SER A 210 -4.97 1.48 -1.79
CA SER A 210 -5.11 0.57 -2.94
C SER A 210 -4.23 -0.68 -2.86
N ASP A 211 -3.22 -0.68 -2.01
CA ASP A 211 -2.35 -1.85 -1.81
C ASP A 211 -3.04 -2.90 -0.92
N LEU A 212 -4.17 -2.52 -0.30
CA LEU A 212 -4.99 -3.37 0.56
C LEU A 212 -4.19 -4.07 1.68
N VAL A 213 -3.13 -3.42 2.18
CA VAL A 213 -2.35 -3.93 3.31
C VAL A 213 -3.10 -3.58 4.60
N PRO A 214 -3.57 -4.57 5.38
CA PRO A 214 -4.30 -4.29 6.61
C PRO A 214 -3.43 -3.54 7.62
N ASN A 215 -4.03 -2.62 8.35
CA ASN A 215 -3.43 -1.96 9.49
C ASN A 215 -3.25 -2.92 10.67
N THR A 216 -2.52 -2.56 11.70
CA THR A 216 -2.13 -3.43 12.84
C THR A 216 -3.31 -4.01 13.61
N THR A 217 -4.42 -3.27 13.72
CA THR A 217 -5.66 -3.76 14.33
C THR A 217 -6.69 -4.27 13.32
N SER A 218 -6.33 -4.32 12.05
CA SER A 218 -7.15 -4.84 10.97
C SER A 218 -6.65 -6.22 10.54
N TYR A 219 -7.54 -7.19 10.50
CA TYR A 219 -7.20 -8.59 10.25
C TYR A 219 -7.89 -9.08 8.99
N GLU A 220 -7.10 -9.43 8.00
CA GLU A 220 -7.60 -10.05 6.77
C GLU A 220 -8.27 -11.38 7.07
N TYR A 221 -9.39 -11.64 6.41
CA TYR A 221 -10.06 -12.93 6.46
C TYR A 221 -10.66 -13.33 5.12
N SER A 222 -10.84 -14.62 4.94
CA SER A 222 -11.51 -15.21 3.80
C SER A 222 -12.66 -16.12 4.24
N LEU A 223 -13.45 -16.56 3.30
CA LEU A 223 -14.61 -17.43 3.53
C LEU A 223 -14.40 -18.75 2.78
N SER A 224 -14.75 -19.88 3.41
CA SER A 224 -14.67 -21.20 2.77
C SER A 224 -15.53 -21.24 1.51
N THR A 225 -16.76 -20.72 1.60
CA THR A 225 -17.63 -20.46 0.45
C THR A 225 -17.89 -18.95 0.37
N PRO A 226 -17.45 -18.27 -0.69
CA PRO A 226 -17.66 -16.83 -0.86
C PRO A 226 -19.02 -16.51 -1.47
N LEU A 227 -19.54 -15.30 -1.18
CA LEU A 227 -20.70 -14.72 -1.86
C LEU A 227 -20.33 -14.39 -3.33
N TYR A 228 -21.17 -14.78 -4.28
CA TYR A 228 -21.07 -14.37 -5.67
C TYR A 228 -21.45 -12.90 -5.88
N SER A 229 -20.76 -12.19 -6.75
CA SER A 229 -21.05 -10.81 -7.17
C SER A 229 -20.36 -10.56 -8.50
N ASP A 230 -21.00 -10.97 -9.61
CA ASP A 230 -20.51 -10.71 -10.98
C ASP A 230 -19.02 -11.07 -11.19
N TYR A 231 -18.55 -12.19 -10.64
CA TYR A 231 -17.16 -12.67 -10.67
C TYR A 231 -16.13 -11.75 -9.98
N ALA A 232 -16.55 -10.63 -9.37
CA ALA A 232 -15.63 -9.77 -8.62
C ALA A 232 -14.94 -10.54 -7.48
N GLN A 233 -13.64 -10.34 -7.34
CA GLN A 233 -12.86 -10.79 -6.17
C GLN A 233 -13.19 -9.92 -4.96
N LYS A 234 -12.88 -10.41 -3.76
CA LYS A 234 -13.19 -9.68 -2.51
C LYS A 234 -12.02 -9.78 -1.53
N PHE A 235 -11.48 -8.63 -1.17
CA PHE A 235 -10.59 -8.51 -0.03
C PHE A 235 -11.41 -8.10 1.21
N ARG A 236 -11.20 -8.77 2.34
CA ARG A 236 -12.02 -8.55 3.54
C ARG A 236 -11.16 -8.35 4.77
N THR A 237 -11.55 -7.41 5.62
CA THR A 237 -10.92 -7.21 6.92
C THR A 237 -11.95 -7.10 8.05
N ILE A 238 -11.50 -7.47 9.24
CA ILE A 238 -12.14 -7.15 10.52
C ILE A 238 -11.15 -6.28 11.27
N SER A 239 -11.51 -5.03 11.56
CA SER A 239 -10.74 -4.13 12.39
C SER A 239 -11.38 -4.09 13.77
N LEU A 240 -10.60 -4.42 14.79
CA LEU A 240 -11.07 -4.46 16.20
C LEU A 240 -10.44 -3.29 16.96
N PRO A 241 -11.15 -2.69 17.93
CA PRO A 241 -10.52 -1.79 18.87
C PRO A 241 -9.34 -2.48 19.57
N GLU A 242 -8.33 -1.74 19.93
CA GLU A 242 -7.16 -2.26 20.62
C GLU A 242 -7.54 -3.04 21.89
N GLY A 243 -6.99 -4.23 22.05
CA GLY A 243 -7.28 -5.14 23.17
C GLY A 243 -8.67 -5.78 23.16
N ALA A 244 -9.52 -5.46 22.19
CA ALA A 244 -10.85 -6.04 22.08
C ALA A 244 -10.84 -7.39 21.36
N GLN A 245 -11.84 -8.23 21.66
CA GLN A 245 -11.96 -9.58 21.12
C GLN A 245 -13.36 -9.79 20.55
N MET A 246 -13.44 -10.58 19.50
CA MET A 246 -14.68 -11.23 19.08
C MET A 246 -15.05 -12.34 20.09
N THR A 247 -16.32 -12.72 20.14
CA THR A 247 -16.78 -13.83 20.98
C THR A 247 -17.46 -14.90 20.12
N TYR A 248 -17.06 -16.13 20.32
CA TYR A 248 -17.73 -17.30 19.76
C TYR A 248 -18.95 -17.65 20.63
N THR A 249 -20.07 -17.89 20.01
CA THR A 249 -21.31 -18.39 20.69
C THR A 249 -21.75 -19.73 20.13
N ASP A 250 -21.64 -19.90 18.82
CA ASP A 250 -21.98 -21.14 18.10
C ASP A 250 -21.28 -21.13 16.73
N GLU A 251 -21.58 -22.04 15.82
CA GLU A 251 -21.03 -22.11 14.47
C GLU A 251 -21.52 -20.98 13.54
N GLY A 252 -22.47 -20.17 14.00
CA GLY A 252 -23.03 -19.03 13.27
C GLY A 252 -22.15 -17.80 13.33
N LEU A 253 -22.80 -16.63 13.31
CA LEU A 253 -22.14 -15.34 13.29
C LEU A 253 -21.39 -15.07 14.61
N LEU A 254 -20.12 -14.68 14.49
CA LEU A 254 -19.35 -14.22 15.65
C LEU A 254 -19.95 -12.95 16.25
N GLN A 255 -19.82 -12.77 17.57
CA GLN A 255 -20.16 -11.52 18.22
C GLN A 255 -18.98 -10.56 18.19
N PHE A 256 -19.24 -9.33 17.82
CA PHE A 256 -18.23 -8.27 17.68
C PHE A 256 -18.40 -7.22 18.78
N PRO A 257 -17.32 -6.65 19.31
CA PRO A 257 -17.41 -5.49 20.21
C PRO A 257 -17.87 -4.23 19.44
N ASP A 258 -18.32 -3.20 20.18
CA ASP A 258 -18.54 -1.88 19.57
C ASP A 258 -17.22 -1.29 19.04
N ASN A 259 -17.32 -0.41 18.07
CA ASN A 259 -16.22 0.17 17.29
C ASN A 259 -15.48 -0.84 16.38
N THR A 260 -16.05 -2.05 16.17
CA THR A 260 -15.58 -2.95 15.11
C THR A 260 -15.93 -2.38 13.74
N ILE A 261 -14.96 -2.44 12.84
CA ILE A 261 -15.17 -2.17 11.42
C ILE A 261 -14.99 -3.47 10.63
N ILE A 262 -15.95 -3.80 9.79
CA ILE A 262 -15.82 -4.88 8.80
C ILE A 262 -15.79 -4.26 7.43
N SER A 263 -14.73 -4.51 6.67
CA SER A 263 -14.61 -4.02 5.29
C SER A 263 -14.63 -5.16 4.27
N LYS A 264 -15.12 -4.84 3.08
CA LYS A 264 -15.12 -5.74 1.93
C LYS A 264 -14.88 -4.94 0.65
N THR A 265 -13.68 -5.04 0.10
CA THR A 265 -13.28 -4.40 -1.16
C THR A 265 -13.56 -5.34 -2.32
N PHE A 266 -14.29 -4.87 -3.32
CA PHE A 266 -14.60 -5.59 -4.55
C PHE A 266 -13.65 -5.13 -5.64
N PHE A 267 -13.06 -6.10 -6.33
CA PHE A 267 -12.07 -5.82 -7.37
C PHE A 267 -12.03 -6.94 -8.42
N TYR A 268 -11.36 -6.67 -9.53
CA TYR A 268 -11.01 -7.65 -10.55
C TYR A 268 -9.51 -7.63 -10.78
N TYR A 269 -8.90 -8.80 -10.97
CA TYR A 269 -7.56 -8.85 -11.54
C TYR A 269 -7.61 -8.39 -13.00
N ASN A 270 -6.59 -7.72 -13.49
CA ASN A 270 -6.49 -7.42 -14.92
C ASN A 270 -6.33 -8.72 -15.74
N ASP A 271 -5.64 -9.71 -15.17
CA ASP A 271 -5.51 -11.07 -15.67
C ASP A 271 -5.47 -12.05 -14.48
N GLU A 272 -6.47 -12.95 -14.37
CA GLU A 272 -6.56 -13.91 -13.26
C GLU A 272 -5.42 -14.95 -13.24
N ARG A 273 -4.68 -15.08 -14.35
CA ARG A 273 -3.53 -16.00 -14.45
C ARG A 273 -2.23 -15.38 -13.94
N ASP A 274 -2.19 -14.06 -13.77
CA ASP A 274 -1.02 -13.32 -13.29
C ASP A 274 -1.46 -12.08 -12.49
N GLU A 275 -1.58 -12.24 -11.19
CA GLU A 275 -2.00 -11.18 -10.26
C GLU A 275 -1.03 -9.97 -10.26
N SER A 276 0.23 -10.16 -10.67
CA SER A 276 1.22 -9.08 -10.76
C SER A 276 0.89 -8.01 -11.80
N LEU A 277 -0.01 -8.30 -12.73
CA LEU A 277 -0.50 -7.34 -13.72
C LEU A 277 -1.50 -6.32 -13.14
N GLY A 278 -1.76 -6.40 -11.83
CA GLY A 278 -2.56 -5.43 -11.09
C GLY A 278 -4.05 -5.71 -11.09
N THR A 279 -4.78 -4.82 -10.41
CA THR A 279 -6.21 -4.95 -10.15
C THR A 279 -6.98 -3.70 -10.54
N LYS A 280 -8.29 -3.86 -10.72
CA LYS A 280 -9.25 -2.76 -10.79
C LYS A 280 -10.14 -2.80 -9.56
N LEU A 281 -9.92 -1.90 -8.60
CA LEU A 281 -10.75 -1.71 -7.42
C LEU A 281 -12.05 -0.98 -7.82
N ILE A 282 -13.19 -1.43 -7.32
CA ILE A 282 -14.52 -0.89 -7.67
C ILE A 282 -15.11 -0.13 -6.49
N GLU A 283 -15.36 -0.84 -5.41
CA GLU A 283 -15.96 -0.31 -4.18
C GLU A 283 -15.40 -1.00 -2.94
N THR A 284 -15.43 -0.31 -1.81
CA THR A 284 -15.22 -0.92 -0.49
C THR A 284 -16.46 -0.67 0.36
N ARG A 285 -17.19 -1.75 0.67
CA ARG A 285 -18.32 -1.70 1.61
C ARG A 285 -17.81 -1.84 3.01
N VAL A 286 -18.31 -0.99 3.89
CA VAL A 286 -17.89 -0.90 5.28
C VAL A 286 -19.09 -1.05 6.19
N MET A 287 -18.95 -1.83 7.24
CA MET A 287 -19.88 -1.90 8.35
C MET A 287 -19.19 -1.44 9.61
N ILE A 288 -19.81 -0.53 10.36
CA ILE A 288 -19.32 -0.01 11.64
C ILE A 288 -20.31 -0.37 12.72
N LYS A 289 -19.83 -0.98 13.81
CA LYS A 289 -20.64 -1.27 14.99
C LYS A 289 -20.50 -0.15 16.01
N SER A 290 -21.60 0.48 16.40
CA SER A 290 -21.63 1.54 17.40
C SER A 290 -22.89 1.42 18.26
N ASN A 291 -22.73 1.52 19.58
CA ASN A 291 -23.83 1.41 20.54
C ASN A 291 -24.67 0.13 20.35
N GLY A 292 -24.02 -0.99 20.08
CA GLY A 292 -24.66 -2.29 19.87
C GLY A 292 -25.30 -2.50 18.49
N ALA A 293 -25.33 -1.49 17.62
CA ALA A 293 -25.96 -1.56 16.32
C ALA A 293 -24.94 -1.42 15.18
N TRP A 294 -25.21 -2.09 14.04
CA TRP A 294 -24.41 -1.96 12.84
C TRP A 294 -24.99 -0.92 11.89
N SER A 295 -24.10 -0.08 11.34
CA SER A 295 -24.37 0.82 10.22
C SER A 295 -23.58 0.39 9.00
N MET A 296 -24.06 0.72 7.80
CA MET A 296 -23.43 0.34 6.54
C MET A 296 -23.15 1.56 5.69
N GLY A 297 -21.99 1.58 5.04
CA GLY A 297 -21.55 2.62 4.12
C GLY A 297 -20.80 2.05 2.93
N ASN A 298 -20.69 2.81 1.88
CA ASN A 298 -19.99 2.45 0.68
C ASN A 298 -18.96 3.51 0.28
N TYR A 299 -17.79 3.08 -0.14
CA TYR A 299 -16.69 3.91 -0.63
C TYR A 299 -16.40 3.53 -2.07
N LEU A 300 -16.48 4.51 -2.97
CA LEU A 300 -16.19 4.32 -4.39
C LEU A 300 -14.75 4.70 -4.71
N TRP A 301 -14.02 3.79 -5.34
CA TRP A 301 -12.65 4.03 -5.74
C TRP A 301 -12.58 5.05 -6.88
N ASN A 302 -11.64 5.99 -6.76
CA ASN A 302 -11.39 6.99 -7.79
C ASN A 302 -10.77 6.34 -9.05
N GLU A 303 -10.77 7.07 -10.18
CA GLU A 303 -10.24 6.57 -11.45
C GLU A 303 -8.73 6.26 -11.39
N ASN A 304 -7.99 7.00 -10.55
CA ASN A 304 -6.55 6.80 -10.38
C ASN A 304 -6.20 5.64 -9.44
N GLN A 305 -7.19 5.01 -8.82
CA GLN A 305 -7.01 3.88 -7.89
C GLN A 305 -6.11 4.21 -6.68
N THR A 306 -6.19 5.44 -6.17
CA THR A 306 -5.37 5.92 -5.05
C THR A 306 -6.18 6.13 -3.77
N GLU A 307 -7.50 6.32 -3.87
CA GLU A 307 -8.39 6.59 -2.75
C GLU A 307 -9.80 6.17 -3.08
N ALA A 308 -10.57 5.79 -2.05
CA ALA A 308 -12.00 5.60 -2.16
C ALA A 308 -12.76 6.61 -1.29
N ASN A 309 -13.81 7.19 -1.84
CA ASN A 309 -14.60 8.23 -1.18
C ASN A 309 -15.97 7.70 -0.78
N PHE A 310 -16.44 8.09 0.40
CA PHE A 310 -17.79 7.77 0.86
C PHE A 310 -18.83 8.27 -0.14
N SER A 311 -19.74 7.40 -0.55
CA SER A 311 -20.74 7.74 -1.55
C SER A 311 -22.02 6.94 -1.35
N ASN A 312 -23.16 7.60 -1.59
CA ASN A 312 -24.44 6.95 -1.71
C ASN A 312 -24.85 6.72 -3.19
N ASP A 313 -23.97 7.03 -4.13
CA ASP A 313 -24.22 6.80 -5.55
C ASP A 313 -24.17 5.31 -5.87
N ALA A 314 -24.88 4.92 -6.93
CA ALA A 314 -24.94 3.55 -7.42
C ALA A 314 -24.57 3.49 -8.92
N PRO A 315 -23.31 3.82 -9.28
CA PRO A 315 -22.88 3.80 -10.66
C PRO A 315 -22.80 2.38 -11.22
N THR A 316 -22.84 2.27 -12.54
CA THR A 316 -22.40 1.07 -13.24
C THR A 316 -20.98 1.27 -13.72
N VAL A 317 -20.07 0.44 -13.24
CA VAL A 317 -18.65 0.47 -13.61
C VAL A 317 -18.39 -0.59 -14.66
N GLN A 318 -17.93 -0.17 -15.85
CA GLN A 318 -17.52 -1.12 -16.88
C GLN A 318 -16.16 -1.71 -16.53
N VAL A 319 -16.10 -3.03 -16.46
CA VAL A 319 -14.89 -3.77 -16.15
C VAL A 319 -14.61 -4.77 -17.25
N SER A 320 -13.35 -4.91 -17.61
CA SER A 320 -12.89 -5.97 -18.53
C SER A 320 -11.65 -6.62 -17.92
N TRP A 321 -11.57 -7.96 -18.01
CA TRP A 321 -10.46 -8.73 -17.47
C TRP A 321 -10.19 -9.98 -18.33
N ILE A 322 -9.08 -10.65 -18.06
CA ILE A 322 -8.79 -11.96 -18.63
C ILE A 322 -9.05 -13.00 -17.53
N ASP A 323 -9.93 -13.96 -17.79
CA ASP A 323 -10.25 -15.00 -16.81
C ASP A 323 -9.15 -16.07 -16.69
N GLY A 324 -9.31 -16.99 -15.72
CA GLY A 324 -8.36 -18.08 -15.50
C GLY A 324 -8.17 -19.02 -16.69
N SER A 325 -9.11 -19.05 -17.65
CA SER A 325 -8.98 -19.78 -18.91
C SER A 325 -8.19 -19.02 -19.99
N GLY A 326 -7.93 -17.74 -19.79
CA GLY A 326 -7.31 -16.84 -20.76
C GLY A 326 -8.30 -16.16 -21.71
N SER A 327 -9.61 -16.22 -21.43
CA SER A 327 -10.64 -15.58 -22.22
C SER A 327 -10.89 -14.14 -21.74
N ASN A 328 -11.13 -13.23 -22.70
CA ASN A 328 -11.53 -11.87 -22.36
C ASN A 328 -12.97 -11.84 -21.86
N GLN A 329 -13.18 -11.30 -20.67
CA GLN A 329 -14.46 -11.10 -20.04
C GLN A 329 -14.76 -9.61 -19.88
N SER A 330 -16.05 -9.27 -19.75
CA SER A 330 -16.48 -7.91 -19.44
C SER A 330 -17.83 -7.92 -18.75
N VAL A 331 -18.02 -7.00 -17.80
CA VAL A 331 -19.28 -6.83 -17.06
C VAL A 331 -19.55 -5.37 -16.77
N GLY A 332 -20.82 -4.99 -16.75
CA GLY A 332 -21.27 -3.73 -16.19
C GLY A 332 -21.58 -3.89 -14.70
N TYR A 333 -20.56 -3.91 -13.87
CA TYR A 333 -20.71 -4.06 -12.41
C TYR A 333 -21.57 -2.92 -11.84
N LYS A 334 -22.72 -3.27 -11.28
CA LYS A 334 -23.64 -2.30 -10.70
C LYS A 334 -23.42 -2.16 -9.20
N VAL A 335 -22.87 -1.04 -8.79
CA VAL A 335 -22.77 -0.69 -7.37
C VAL A 335 -24.18 -0.53 -6.81
N PRO A 336 -24.57 -1.21 -5.71
CA PRO A 336 -25.88 -1.03 -5.11
C PRO A 336 -25.97 0.29 -4.34
N PHE A 337 -27.16 0.87 -4.26
CA PHE A 337 -27.41 1.94 -3.30
C PHE A 337 -27.22 1.43 -1.87
N THR A 338 -26.68 2.27 -0.99
CA THR A 338 -26.46 1.89 0.42
C THR A 338 -27.75 1.40 1.10
N ILE A 339 -28.90 1.98 0.76
CA ILE A 339 -30.20 1.53 1.31
C ILE A 339 -30.56 0.08 0.91
N ASN A 340 -30.02 -0.42 -0.20
CA ASN A 340 -30.28 -1.80 -0.63
C ASN A 340 -29.50 -2.83 0.22
N CYS A 341 -28.50 -2.40 0.97
CA CYS A 341 -27.73 -3.28 1.84
C CYS A 341 -28.61 -3.93 2.92
N THR A 342 -29.59 -3.19 3.47
CA THR A 342 -30.52 -3.70 4.48
C THR A 342 -31.34 -4.87 3.97
N GLN A 343 -31.62 -4.95 2.67
CA GLN A 343 -32.39 -6.06 2.08
C GLN A 343 -31.72 -7.43 2.30
N CYS A 344 -30.38 -7.45 2.40
CA CYS A 344 -29.62 -8.67 2.68
C CYS A 344 -29.18 -8.75 4.14
N HIS A 345 -28.86 -7.59 4.74
CA HIS A 345 -28.23 -7.55 6.06
C HIS A 345 -29.22 -7.47 7.23
N ASP A 346 -30.49 -7.18 7.00
CA ASP A 346 -31.50 -7.11 8.08
C ASP A 346 -32.14 -8.48 8.32
N VAL A 347 -32.06 -8.92 9.57
CA VAL A 347 -32.77 -10.09 10.08
C VAL A 347 -33.55 -9.65 11.32
N ASN A 348 -34.87 -9.84 11.32
CA ASN A 348 -35.78 -9.35 12.37
C ASN A 348 -35.61 -7.83 12.66
N ASN A 349 -35.47 -7.02 11.63
CA ASN A 349 -35.20 -5.57 11.71
C ASN A 349 -33.91 -5.20 12.44
N THR A 350 -32.95 -6.09 12.45
CA THR A 350 -31.61 -5.85 13.03
C THR A 350 -30.59 -6.06 11.94
N THR A 351 -29.77 -5.04 11.66
CA THR A 351 -28.68 -5.15 10.73
C THR A 351 -27.56 -6.01 11.30
N ILE A 352 -27.09 -7.00 10.55
CA ILE A 352 -26.01 -7.93 10.94
C ILE A 352 -25.01 -8.15 9.81
N PRO A 353 -23.74 -8.46 10.10
CA PRO A 353 -22.82 -9.02 9.12
C PRO A 353 -23.29 -10.37 8.57
N ILE A 354 -23.01 -10.69 7.32
CA ILE A 354 -23.45 -11.95 6.70
C ILE A 354 -22.31 -12.99 6.69
N GLY A 355 -21.09 -12.60 6.34
CA GLY A 355 -20.01 -13.53 6.01
C GLY A 355 -19.31 -14.23 7.18
N PRO A 356 -18.94 -13.52 8.27
CA PRO A 356 -18.02 -14.04 9.29
C PRO A 356 -18.70 -14.95 10.31
N LYS A 357 -19.32 -16.04 9.80
CA LYS A 357 -19.82 -17.17 10.62
C LYS A 357 -18.63 -18.06 11.00
N ALA A 358 -18.62 -18.59 12.24
CA ALA A 358 -17.53 -19.43 12.72
C ALA A 358 -17.26 -20.61 11.78
N ARG A 359 -18.33 -21.31 11.31
CA ARG A 359 -18.20 -22.43 10.36
C ARG A 359 -17.56 -22.02 9.02
N ASN A 360 -17.84 -20.80 8.51
CA ASN A 360 -17.31 -20.31 7.22
C ASN A 360 -15.88 -19.77 7.34
N LEU A 361 -15.42 -19.51 8.57
CA LEU A 361 -14.05 -19.11 8.91
C LEU A 361 -13.16 -20.30 9.29
N ASN A 362 -13.74 -21.48 9.58
CA ASN A 362 -13.03 -22.65 10.07
C ASN A 362 -12.37 -23.47 8.94
N PHE A 363 -11.37 -22.90 8.28
CA PHE A 363 -10.60 -23.57 7.24
C PHE A 363 -9.17 -23.03 7.18
N VAL A 364 -8.31 -23.69 6.41
CA VAL A 364 -6.91 -23.27 6.23
C VAL A 364 -6.87 -22.11 5.22
N TYR A 365 -6.44 -20.95 5.68
CA TYR A 365 -6.19 -19.77 4.87
C TYR A 365 -4.75 -19.30 5.07
N LYS A 366 -4.02 -19.05 3.99
CA LYS A 366 -2.58 -18.66 4.06
C LYS A 366 -1.73 -19.60 4.96
N GLY A 367 -1.99 -20.90 4.86
CA GLY A 367 -1.21 -21.93 5.54
C GLY A 367 -1.58 -22.21 7.00
N LYS A 368 -2.56 -21.52 7.59
CA LYS A 368 -3.01 -21.74 8.97
C LYS A 368 -4.55 -21.78 9.04
N ASN A 369 -5.11 -22.58 9.97
CA ASN A 369 -6.54 -22.50 10.23
C ASN A 369 -6.89 -21.10 10.74
N GLN A 370 -7.82 -20.44 10.06
CA GLN A 370 -8.12 -19.02 10.27
C GLN A 370 -8.73 -18.74 11.66
N LEU A 371 -9.67 -19.57 12.13
CA LEU A 371 -10.21 -19.43 13.48
C LEU A 371 -9.12 -19.66 14.55
N GLN A 372 -8.28 -20.68 14.35
CA GLN A 372 -7.16 -20.92 15.27
C GLN A 372 -6.19 -19.73 15.28
N ASN A 373 -5.95 -19.10 14.13
CA ASN A 373 -5.13 -17.90 14.08
C ASN A 373 -5.73 -16.74 14.88
N PHE A 374 -7.04 -16.55 14.82
CA PHE A 374 -7.72 -15.53 15.65
C PHE A 374 -7.64 -15.86 17.15
N ILE A 375 -7.78 -17.13 17.54
CA ILE A 375 -7.63 -17.58 18.93
C ILE A 375 -6.19 -17.34 19.40
N ASP A 376 -5.18 -17.74 18.64
CA ASP A 376 -3.77 -17.63 18.99
C ASP A 376 -3.30 -16.17 19.14
N LYS A 377 -3.91 -15.26 18.38
CA LYS A 377 -3.69 -13.81 18.47
C LYS A 377 -4.51 -13.13 19.58
N GLY A 378 -5.33 -13.86 20.31
CA GLY A 378 -6.21 -13.29 21.34
C GLY A 378 -7.36 -12.46 20.78
N LEU A 379 -7.74 -12.64 19.51
CA LEU A 379 -8.80 -11.88 18.84
C LEU A 379 -10.18 -12.56 18.93
N LEU A 380 -10.22 -13.82 19.33
CA LEU A 380 -11.44 -14.61 19.47
C LEU A 380 -11.44 -15.35 20.80
N SER A 381 -12.47 -15.09 21.60
CA SER A 381 -12.70 -15.72 22.90
C SER A 381 -13.88 -16.69 22.87
N GLY A 382 -13.94 -17.62 23.85
CA GLY A 382 -15.06 -18.54 24.04
C GLY A 382 -15.16 -19.69 23.04
N ALA A 383 -14.27 -19.76 22.03
CA ALA A 383 -14.30 -20.84 21.05
C ALA A 383 -13.75 -22.14 21.64
N PRO A 384 -14.39 -23.31 21.35
CA PRO A 384 -13.81 -24.62 21.62
C PRO A 384 -12.63 -24.88 20.67
N ALA A 385 -11.98 -26.04 20.81
CA ALA A 385 -10.98 -26.45 19.80
C ALA A 385 -11.60 -26.42 18.40
N THR A 386 -10.89 -25.87 17.42
CA THR A 386 -11.42 -25.66 16.06
C THR A 386 -11.87 -26.95 15.38
N ALA A 387 -11.29 -28.09 15.76
CA ALA A 387 -11.73 -29.42 15.29
C ALA A 387 -13.16 -29.82 15.80
N ALA A 388 -13.67 -29.14 16.80
CA ALA A 388 -15.03 -29.37 17.31
C ALA A 388 -16.07 -28.39 16.71
N ILE A 389 -15.62 -27.42 15.90
CA ILE A 389 -16.47 -26.48 15.19
C ILE A 389 -16.73 -27.05 13.80
N GLU A 390 -17.99 -27.16 13.40
CA GLU A 390 -18.35 -27.60 12.05
C GLU A 390 -17.71 -26.66 10.99
N ARG A 391 -17.16 -27.23 9.93
CA ARG A 391 -16.64 -26.49 8.79
C ARG A 391 -17.72 -26.37 7.72
N LEU A 392 -17.95 -25.16 7.22
CA LEU A 392 -18.73 -25.00 6.00
C LEU A 392 -17.92 -25.55 4.81
N PRO A 393 -18.45 -26.48 3.99
CA PRO A 393 -17.76 -26.94 2.79
C PRO A 393 -17.38 -25.81 1.87
N ASP A 394 -16.25 -25.94 1.19
CA ASP A 394 -16.02 -25.19 -0.04
C ASP A 394 -16.93 -25.80 -1.13
N TRP A 395 -17.76 -24.99 -1.73
CA TRP A 395 -18.71 -25.44 -2.74
C TRP A 395 -18.04 -25.99 -4.02
N LEU A 396 -16.76 -25.68 -4.23
CA LEU A 396 -15.94 -26.17 -5.35
C LEU A 396 -15.17 -27.46 -5.00
N ASP A 397 -15.07 -27.84 -3.72
CA ASP A 397 -14.31 -29.00 -3.29
C ASP A 397 -15.11 -30.30 -3.44
N ASP A 398 -14.78 -31.08 -4.47
CA ASP A 398 -15.42 -32.36 -4.81
C ASP A 398 -15.24 -33.47 -3.77
N SER A 399 -14.43 -33.26 -2.74
CA SER A 399 -14.34 -34.17 -1.59
C SER A 399 -15.61 -34.17 -0.73
N PHE A 400 -16.43 -33.10 -0.81
CA PHE A 400 -17.73 -33.01 -0.20
C PHE A 400 -18.81 -33.50 -1.17
N THR A 401 -19.91 -34.01 -0.59
CA THR A 401 -21.05 -34.47 -1.39
C THR A 401 -21.74 -33.30 -2.11
N LEU A 402 -22.46 -33.60 -3.19
CA LEU A 402 -23.26 -32.60 -3.92
C LEU A 402 -24.22 -31.85 -3.01
N THR A 403 -24.86 -32.54 -2.07
CA THR A 403 -25.77 -31.92 -1.07
C THR A 403 -25.06 -30.96 -0.16
N GLU A 404 -23.91 -31.30 0.39
CA GLU A 404 -23.13 -30.43 1.28
C GLU A 404 -22.65 -29.19 0.52
N ARG A 405 -22.13 -29.34 -0.69
CA ARG A 405 -21.67 -28.24 -1.54
C ARG A 405 -22.83 -27.30 -1.91
N ALA A 406 -23.96 -27.84 -2.33
CA ALA A 406 -25.14 -27.03 -2.68
C ALA A 406 -25.68 -26.27 -1.46
N LYS A 407 -25.77 -26.95 -0.29
CA LYS A 407 -26.20 -26.29 0.95
C LYS A 407 -25.24 -25.19 1.38
N ALA A 408 -23.92 -25.39 1.26
CA ALA A 408 -22.93 -24.38 1.57
C ALA A 408 -23.04 -23.17 0.63
N TYR A 409 -23.22 -23.42 -0.66
CA TYR A 409 -23.47 -22.35 -1.65
C TYR A 409 -24.75 -21.56 -1.34
N MET A 410 -25.85 -22.26 -1.03
CA MET A 410 -27.13 -21.63 -0.72
C MET A 410 -27.10 -20.87 0.62
N ASP A 411 -26.37 -21.37 1.65
CA ASP A 411 -26.20 -20.65 2.92
C ASP A 411 -25.56 -19.26 2.71
N VAL A 412 -24.60 -19.18 1.83
CA VAL A 412 -23.87 -17.93 1.62
C VAL A 412 -24.58 -17.01 0.62
N ASN A 413 -25.17 -17.57 -0.45
CA ASN A 413 -25.72 -16.78 -1.54
C ASN A 413 -27.24 -16.52 -1.45
N CYS A 414 -27.97 -17.26 -0.61
CA CYS A 414 -29.42 -17.20 -0.57
C CYS A 414 -29.97 -17.03 0.86
N ALA A 415 -29.35 -17.66 1.87
CA ALA A 415 -29.92 -17.74 3.23
C ALA A 415 -30.08 -16.38 3.91
N HIS A 416 -29.25 -15.37 3.56
CA HIS A 416 -29.38 -14.04 4.14
C HIS A 416 -30.77 -13.40 3.90
N CYS A 417 -31.43 -13.72 2.80
CA CYS A 417 -32.83 -13.34 2.53
C CYS A 417 -33.81 -14.47 2.90
N HIS A 418 -33.40 -15.75 2.70
CA HIS A 418 -34.22 -16.94 2.85
C HIS A 418 -33.94 -17.66 4.17
N GLN A 419 -34.28 -17.01 5.28
CA GLN A 419 -34.21 -17.51 6.65
C GLN A 419 -35.30 -16.87 7.49
N PRO A 420 -35.69 -17.43 8.63
CA PRO A 420 -36.63 -16.78 9.55
C PRO A 420 -36.19 -15.35 9.90
N GLY A 421 -37.06 -14.38 9.68
CA GLY A 421 -36.79 -12.95 9.90
C GLY A 421 -35.99 -12.25 8.79
N GLY A 422 -35.52 -12.97 7.76
CA GLY A 422 -34.92 -12.38 6.55
C GLY A 422 -35.98 -11.77 5.64
N LEU A 423 -35.56 -10.97 4.66
CA LEU A 423 -36.45 -10.21 3.77
C LEU A 423 -37.56 -11.06 3.15
N HIS A 424 -37.22 -12.25 2.66
CA HIS A 424 -38.18 -13.12 1.96
C HIS A 424 -39.09 -13.89 2.95
N ASN A 425 -38.66 -14.10 4.17
CA ASN A 425 -39.40 -14.81 5.22
C ASN A 425 -40.00 -13.88 6.30
N SER A 426 -40.03 -12.57 6.06
CA SER A 426 -40.64 -11.59 6.94
C SER A 426 -42.17 -11.55 6.84
N ASN A 427 -42.75 -12.08 5.78
CA ASN A 427 -44.19 -12.12 5.53
C ASN A 427 -44.78 -13.50 5.90
N GLU A 428 -46.10 -13.54 6.18
CA GLU A 428 -46.82 -14.76 6.45
C GLU A 428 -46.76 -15.72 5.25
N GLY A 429 -46.54 -17.00 5.53
CA GLY A 429 -46.57 -18.10 4.56
C GLY A 429 -45.32 -18.98 4.63
N ILE A 430 -45.42 -20.15 3.99
CA ILE A 430 -44.34 -21.11 3.88
C ILE A 430 -43.32 -20.54 2.89
N ARG A 431 -42.05 -20.58 3.24
CA ARG A 431 -40.91 -20.09 2.43
C ARG A 431 -39.71 -21.03 2.61
N PRO A 432 -38.82 -21.15 1.63
CA PRO A 432 -37.61 -21.93 1.79
C PRO A 432 -36.65 -21.27 2.78
N ASP A 433 -36.02 -22.11 3.61
CA ASP A 433 -34.94 -21.76 4.53
C ASP A 433 -33.65 -22.43 4.04
N PHE A 434 -32.69 -21.62 3.60
CA PHE A 434 -31.45 -22.10 2.99
C PHE A 434 -30.24 -22.08 3.93
N ARG A 435 -30.45 -21.87 5.24
CA ARG A 435 -29.35 -21.95 6.19
C ARG A 435 -28.75 -23.36 6.20
N TYR A 436 -27.44 -23.44 6.34
CA TYR A 436 -26.71 -24.71 6.30
C TYR A 436 -27.15 -25.69 7.38
N GLU A 437 -27.45 -25.20 8.59
CA GLU A 437 -27.94 -26.00 9.73
C GLU A 437 -29.37 -26.52 9.56
N THR A 438 -30.16 -25.91 8.68
CA THR A 438 -31.56 -26.33 8.50
C THR A 438 -31.64 -27.71 7.87
N LEU A 439 -32.36 -28.63 8.53
CA LEU A 439 -32.56 -29.96 7.97
C LEU A 439 -33.43 -29.89 6.71
N TYR A 440 -33.18 -30.79 5.76
CA TYR A 440 -33.95 -30.82 4.50
C TYR A 440 -35.47 -30.88 4.75
N ALA A 441 -35.94 -31.71 5.73
CA ALA A 441 -37.35 -31.82 6.06
C ALA A 441 -37.98 -30.52 6.57
N ASP A 442 -37.18 -29.62 7.14
CA ASP A 442 -37.62 -28.34 7.70
C ASP A 442 -37.34 -27.14 6.78
N SER A 443 -36.62 -27.37 5.69
CA SER A 443 -36.14 -26.31 4.77
C SER A 443 -37.17 -25.84 3.77
N ASN A 444 -38.26 -26.56 3.60
CA ASN A 444 -39.29 -26.37 2.53
C ASN A 444 -38.73 -26.42 1.10
N VAL A 445 -37.50 -26.89 0.90
CA VAL A 445 -36.88 -26.99 -0.43
C VAL A 445 -37.71 -27.92 -1.34
N GLU A 446 -38.24 -29.02 -0.82
CA GLU A 446 -39.06 -29.95 -1.59
C GLU A 446 -40.30 -29.26 -2.22
N GLU A 447 -40.96 -28.40 -1.45
CA GLU A 447 -42.13 -27.67 -1.94
C GLU A 447 -41.81 -26.65 -3.05
N PHE A 448 -40.62 -26.02 -2.91
CA PHE A 448 -40.21 -24.91 -3.81
C PHE A 448 -39.20 -25.30 -4.88
N LYS A 449 -38.84 -26.59 -5.04
CA LYS A 449 -37.78 -27.01 -5.95
C LYS A 449 -37.97 -26.56 -7.42
N ALA A 450 -39.19 -26.51 -7.89
CA ALA A 450 -39.48 -26.03 -9.25
C ALA A 450 -39.26 -24.51 -9.39
N ASP A 451 -39.64 -23.74 -8.37
CA ASP A 451 -39.44 -22.29 -8.33
C ASP A 451 -37.95 -21.95 -8.14
N ILE A 452 -37.25 -22.69 -7.32
CA ILE A 452 -35.80 -22.52 -7.12
C ILE A 452 -35.08 -22.72 -8.45
N ARG A 453 -35.36 -23.85 -9.14
CA ARG A 453 -34.77 -24.16 -10.44
C ARG A 453 -35.02 -23.04 -11.46
N ALA A 454 -36.27 -22.59 -11.58
CA ALA A 454 -36.65 -21.58 -12.57
C ALA A 454 -35.96 -20.22 -12.27
N ARG A 455 -35.91 -19.83 -11.01
CA ARG A 455 -35.39 -18.51 -10.60
C ARG A 455 -33.88 -18.41 -10.65
N VAL A 456 -33.15 -19.45 -10.30
CA VAL A 456 -31.67 -19.42 -10.35
C VAL A 456 -31.16 -19.43 -11.79
N ASP A 457 -31.93 -19.95 -12.72
CA ASP A 457 -31.62 -20.02 -14.16
C ASP A 457 -32.18 -18.81 -14.97
N THR A 458 -32.81 -17.86 -14.30
CA THR A 458 -33.33 -16.65 -14.95
C THR A 458 -32.24 -15.60 -15.06
N ASP A 459 -31.91 -15.20 -16.27
CA ASP A 459 -30.98 -14.09 -16.52
C ASP A 459 -31.50 -12.81 -15.88
N PRO A 460 -30.68 -12.11 -15.06
CA PRO A 460 -31.07 -10.86 -14.38
C PRO A 460 -31.58 -9.77 -15.28
N ALA A 461 -31.19 -9.77 -16.56
CA ALA A 461 -31.66 -8.81 -17.57
C ALA A 461 -33.12 -9.05 -18.02
N TYR A 462 -33.66 -10.26 -17.85
CA TYR A 462 -34.92 -10.66 -18.45
C TYR A 462 -36.04 -11.03 -17.46
N GLY A 463 -35.74 -11.07 -16.16
CA GLY A 463 -36.76 -11.44 -15.19
C GLY A 463 -36.35 -11.39 -13.74
N PRO A 464 -37.23 -11.78 -12.81
CA PRO A 464 -36.90 -11.83 -11.39
C PRO A 464 -35.99 -13.02 -11.08
N SER A 465 -34.70 -12.86 -11.34
CA SER A 465 -33.67 -13.84 -11.05
C SER A 465 -33.40 -13.98 -9.53
N MET A 466 -32.66 -15.00 -9.14
CA MET A 466 -32.10 -15.16 -7.80
C MET A 466 -30.58 -15.38 -7.91
N PRO A 467 -29.77 -14.61 -7.15
CA PRO A 467 -30.14 -13.52 -6.21
C PRO A 467 -30.87 -12.35 -6.89
N LEU A 468 -31.80 -11.72 -6.16
CA LEU A 468 -32.64 -10.63 -6.67
C LEU A 468 -31.87 -9.32 -6.87
N ILE A 469 -30.80 -9.13 -6.12
CA ILE A 469 -29.96 -7.92 -6.08
C ILE A 469 -28.49 -8.27 -5.99
N GLY A 470 -27.66 -7.35 -6.44
CA GLY A 470 -26.19 -7.45 -6.29
C GLY A 470 -25.51 -8.29 -7.37
N ILE A 471 -26.26 -8.67 -8.44
CA ILE A 471 -25.72 -9.34 -9.63
C ILE A 471 -26.31 -8.72 -10.89
N THR A 472 -25.53 -8.73 -11.96
CA THR A 472 -25.92 -8.38 -13.33
C THR A 472 -25.69 -9.56 -14.30
N GLU A 473 -24.87 -10.51 -13.90
CA GLU A 473 -24.55 -11.74 -14.65
C GLU A 473 -24.92 -12.98 -13.85
N LEU A 474 -25.37 -14.02 -14.52
CA LEU A 474 -25.61 -15.32 -13.89
C LEU A 474 -24.29 -15.96 -13.42
N HIS A 475 -24.33 -16.57 -12.25
CA HIS A 475 -23.28 -17.46 -11.80
C HIS A 475 -23.50 -18.87 -12.36
N THR A 476 -23.03 -19.10 -13.56
CA THR A 476 -23.34 -20.35 -14.31
C THR A 476 -22.98 -21.61 -13.50
N GLU A 477 -21.80 -21.62 -12.85
CA GLU A 477 -21.33 -22.75 -12.05
C GLU A 477 -22.20 -22.99 -10.80
N GLY A 478 -22.67 -21.90 -10.17
CA GLY A 478 -23.60 -21.96 -9.06
C GLY A 478 -24.99 -22.44 -9.46
N VAL A 479 -25.46 -22.03 -10.63
CA VAL A 479 -26.73 -22.51 -11.22
C VAL A 479 -26.66 -24.01 -11.49
N ASP A 480 -25.58 -24.47 -12.13
CA ASP A 480 -25.36 -25.88 -12.43
C ASP A 480 -25.34 -26.74 -11.15
N LEU A 481 -24.68 -26.26 -10.09
CA LEU A 481 -24.63 -26.92 -8.79
C LEU A 481 -26.03 -27.05 -8.18
N ILE A 482 -26.82 -25.97 -8.15
CA ILE A 482 -28.17 -25.98 -7.59
C ILE A 482 -29.10 -26.88 -8.41
N GLN A 483 -29.04 -26.82 -9.74
CA GLN A 483 -29.85 -27.66 -10.59
C GLN A 483 -29.52 -29.14 -10.40
N ALA A 484 -28.26 -29.51 -10.37
CA ALA A 484 -27.81 -30.89 -10.07
C ALA A 484 -28.32 -31.35 -8.68
N TYR A 485 -28.24 -30.49 -7.69
CA TYR A 485 -28.79 -30.79 -6.35
C TYR A 485 -30.30 -31.03 -6.40
N ILE A 486 -31.07 -30.15 -7.00
CA ILE A 486 -32.53 -30.30 -7.12
C ILE A 486 -32.88 -31.61 -7.87
N ASP A 487 -32.13 -31.97 -8.93
CA ASP A 487 -32.31 -33.23 -9.65
C ASP A 487 -32.06 -34.46 -8.79
N SER A 488 -31.12 -34.36 -7.86
CA SER A 488 -30.79 -35.45 -6.93
C SER A 488 -31.88 -35.72 -5.86
N LEU A 489 -32.82 -34.80 -5.70
CA LEU A 489 -33.92 -34.90 -4.76
C LEU A 489 -35.15 -35.65 -5.32
N ASN A 490 -35.11 -36.10 -6.56
CA ASN A 490 -36.24 -36.79 -7.24
C ASN A 490 -36.14 -38.31 -7.14
#